data_d18b3478503f47bd475e3efba57e7df4
#
_entry.id   d18b3478503f47bd475e3efba57e7df4
#
_cell.length_a   1.000
_cell.length_b   1.000
_cell.length_c   1.000
_cell.angle_alpha   90.00
_cell.angle_beta   90.00
_cell.angle_gamma   90.00
#
_symmetry.space_group_name_H-M   'P 1'
#
loop_
_entity.id
_entity.type
_entity.pdbx_description
1 polymer ?
#
loop_
_entity_poly.entity_id
_entity_poly.type
_entity_poly.pdbx_seq_one_letter_code
_entity_poly.pdbx_strand_id
1 'polypeptide(L)'
;MADDNRNFTLKIITPDRVFYEDEVSMVEFNTVEGEVGIYKDHIPMTMIVAPGILTITRGEEVKEAALHAGFTEVLPDKVTILAEIIEWPSEIDVSRAEDAKLRAEERLKEHDPGTDMNRAELALKRAVARIETVRQ
;
A
#
# COMPACT_ATOMS: atom_id res chain seq x y z
N MET A 1 -20.64 -22.82 -1.79
CA MET A 1 -19.23 -23.15 -1.75
C MET A 1 -18.59 -22.61 -0.49
N ALA A 2 -17.69 -23.39 0.09
CA ALA A 2 -17.04 -23.00 1.35
C ALA A 2 -16.26 -21.68 1.25
N ASP A 3 -15.78 -21.36 0.05
CA ASP A 3 -14.97 -20.17 -0.18
C ASP A 3 -15.74 -18.85 -0.04
N ASP A 4 -17.04 -18.87 -0.32
CA ASP A 4 -17.86 -17.67 -0.22
C ASP A 4 -17.95 -17.14 1.21
N ASN A 5 -17.85 -18.03 2.20
CA ASN A 5 -17.92 -17.65 3.60
C ASN A 5 -16.63 -17.00 4.11
N ARG A 6 -15.56 -17.08 3.34
CA ARG A 6 -14.26 -16.52 3.70
C ARG A 6 -13.97 -15.18 3.04
N ASN A 7 -14.86 -14.73 2.18
CA ASN A 7 -14.67 -13.50 1.45
C ASN A 7 -15.26 -12.30 2.17
N PHE A 8 -14.65 -11.16 2.00
CA PHE A 8 -15.17 -9.89 2.46
C PHE A 8 -14.98 -8.86 1.35
N THR A 9 -15.70 -7.75 1.43
CA THR A 9 -15.58 -6.69 0.45
C THR A 9 -14.36 -5.83 0.73
N LEU A 10 -13.49 -5.68 -0.27
CA LEU A 10 -12.39 -4.73 -0.22
C LEU A 10 -12.69 -3.59 -1.17
N LYS A 11 -12.69 -2.37 -0.66
CA LYS A 11 -12.89 -1.17 -1.46
C LYS A 11 -11.72 -0.21 -1.22
N ILE A 12 -11.05 0.16 -2.29
CA ILE A 12 -9.93 1.10 -2.25
C ILE A 12 -10.31 2.32 -3.06
N ILE A 13 -10.35 3.47 -2.40
CA ILE A 13 -10.80 4.73 -2.99
C ILE A 13 -9.66 5.75 -2.95
N THR A 14 -9.46 6.46 -4.05
CA THR A 14 -8.57 7.61 -4.12
C THR A 14 -9.44 8.86 -4.33
N PRO A 15 -8.88 10.08 -4.24
CA PRO A 15 -9.64 11.28 -4.54
C PRO A 15 -10.22 11.30 -5.96
N ASP A 16 -9.60 10.58 -6.89
CA ASP A 16 -9.96 10.62 -8.32
C ASP A 16 -10.84 9.46 -8.78
N ARG A 17 -10.77 8.31 -8.10
CA ARG A 17 -11.44 7.11 -8.60
C ARG A 17 -11.61 6.03 -7.53
N VAL A 18 -12.47 5.07 -7.84
CA VAL A 18 -12.47 3.79 -7.12
C VAL A 18 -11.36 2.96 -7.75
N PHE A 19 -10.29 2.76 -7.01
CA PHE A 19 -9.11 2.04 -7.50
C PHE A 19 -9.37 0.55 -7.61
N TYR A 20 -10.09 -0.02 -6.65
CA TYR A 20 -10.42 -1.43 -6.61
C TYR A 20 -11.67 -1.65 -5.76
N GLU A 21 -12.54 -2.55 -6.20
CA GLU A 21 -13.70 -2.96 -5.41
C GLU A 21 -14.10 -4.37 -5.83
N ASP A 22 -13.95 -5.32 -4.92
CA ASP A 22 -14.32 -6.71 -5.17
C ASP A 22 -14.35 -7.50 -3.85
N GLU A 23 -14.88 -8.72 -3.94
CA GLU A 23 -14.82 -9.69 -2.85
C GLU A 23 -13.44 -10.35 -2.86
N VAL A 24 -12.77 -10.36 -1.72
CA VAL A 24 -11.43 -10.91 -1.59
C VAL A 24 -11.33 -11.81 -0.36
N SER A 25 -10.32 -12.67 -0.31
CA SER A 25 -10.10 -13.57 0.82
C SER A 25 -9.08 -13.01 1.82
N MET A 26 -8.21 -12.13 1.38
CA MET A 26 -7.18 -11.53 2.22
C MET A 26 -6.65 -10.24 1.60
N VAL A 27 -6.27 -9.28 2.43
CA VAL A 27 -5.52 -8.10 2.02
C VAL A 27 -4.38 -7.88 3.00
N GLU A 28 -3.20 -7.58 2.48
CA GLU A 28 -2.00 -7.34 3.26
C GLU A 28 -1.41 -5.99 2.87
N PHE A 29 -0.97 -5.22 3.85
CA PHE A 29 -0.33 -3.93 3.59
C PHE A 29 0.44 -3.46 4.82
N ASN A 30 1.20 -2.38 4.65
CA ASN A 30 2.00 -1.81 5.74
C ASN A 30 1.22 -0.70 6.44
N THR A 31 1.31 -0.70 7.77
CA THR A 31 0.78 0.37 8.60
C THR A 31 1.94 1.02 9.35
N VAL A 32 1.66 2.15 10.00
CA VAL A 32 2.67 2.81 10.84
C VAL A 32 3.11 1.95 12.02
N GLU A 33 2.34 0.91 12.36
CA GLU A 33 2.67 -0.03 13.43
C GLU A 33 3.26 -1.36 12.91
N GLY A 34 3.40 -1.51 11.59
CA GLY A 34 3.94 -2.71 10.97
C GLY A 34 3.03 -3.29 9.90
N GLU A 35 3.41 -4.45 9.40
CA GLU A 35 2.63 -5.15 8.38
C GLU A 35 1.40 -5.79 8.99
N VAL A 36 0.29 -5.78 8.27
CA VAL A 36 -0.95 -6.44 8.67
C VAL A 36 -1.50 -7.29 7.54
N GLY A 37 -2.13 -8.40 7.91
CA GLY A 37 -2.92 -9.22 7.01
C GLY A 37 -4.33 -9.29 7.55
N ILE A 38 -5.32 -9.00 6.72
CA ILE A 38 -6.72 -8.95 7.13
C ILE A 38 -7.52 -10.02 6.43
N TYR A 39 -8.24 -10.81 7.21
CA TYR A 39 -9.19 -11.83 6.77
C TYR A 39 -10.59 -11.43 7.18
N LYS A 40 -11.59 -12.16 6.69
CA LYS A 40 -12.98 -11.96 7.09
C LYS A 40 -13.13 -12.08 8.61
N ASP A 41 -14.10 -11.37 9.15
CA ASP A 41 -14.42 -11.35 10.59
C ASP A 41 -13.33 -10.78 11.48
N HIS A 42 -12.45 -9.98 10.90
CA HIS A 42 -11.44 -9.26 11.68
C HIS A 42 -12.11 -8.27 12.64
N ILE A 43 -11.48 -8.06 13.78
CA ILE A 43 -11.95 -7.09 14.77
C ILE A 43 -12.03 -5.69 14.13
N PRO A 44 -13.13 -4.96 14.30
CA PRO A 44 -13.22 -3.58 13.79
C PRO A 44 -12.08 -2.71 14.30
N MET A 45 -11.42 -2.01 13.40
CA MET A 45 -10.31 -1.14 13.75
C MET A 45 -10.00 -0.16 12.62
N THR A 46 -9.23 0.87 12.96
CA THR A 46 -8.73 1.83 11.98
C THR A 46 -7.20 1.83 12.03
N MET A 47 -6.57 2.06 10.89
CA MET A 47 -5.12 2.04 10.78
C MET A 47 -4.63 3.12 9.84
N ILE A 48 -3.45 3.67 10.14
CA ILE A 48 -2.78 4.62 9.26
C ILE A 48 -1.82 3.83 8.39
N VAL A 49 -1.93 4.03 7.07
CA VAL A 49 -1.11 3.33 6.08
C VAL A 49 0.31 3.88 6.06
N ALA A 50 1.29 3.00 5.92
CA ALA A 50 2.68 3.34 5.66
C ALA A 50 3.07 2.85 4.26
N PRO A 51 4.08 3.45 3.60
CA PRO A 51 4.47 3.03 2.26
C PRO A 51 4.89 1.56 2.19
N GLY A 52 4.43 0.86 1.15
CA GLY A 52 4.75 -0.54 0.93
C GLY A 52 3.91 -1.16 -0.16
N ILE A 53 4.01 -2.46 -0.28
CA ILE A 53 3.24 -3.23 -1.26
C ILE A 53 1.93 -3.67 -0.63
N LEU A 54 0.82 -3.33 -1.28
CA LEU A 54 -0.48 -3.88 -0.95
C LEU A 54 -0.65 -5.17 -1.75
N THR A 55 -1.00 -6.26 -1.08
CA THR A 55 -1.25 -7.54 -1.72
C THR A 55 -2.72 -7.93 -1.52
N ILE A 56 -3.42 -8.16 -2.62
CA ILE A 56 -4.82 -8.56 -2.63
C ILE A 56 -4.89 -10.02 -3.06
N THR A 57 -5.44 -10.87 -2.22
CA THR A 57 -5.61 -12.29 -2.53
C THR A 57 -7.09 -12.59 -2.72
N ARG A 58 -7.41 -13.22 -3.85
CA ARG A 58 -8.77 -13.61 -4.18
C ARG A 58 -8.71 -15.04 -4.74
N GLY A 59 -8.91 -16.01 -3.85
CA GLY A 59 -8.71 -17.42 -4.21
C GLY A 59 -7.23 -17.67 -4.55
N GLU A 60 -6.96 -18.07 -5.77
CA GLU A 60 -5.60 -18.29 -6.25
C GLU A 60 -5.01 -17.05 -6.94
N GLU A 61 -5.84 -16.04 -7.18
CA GLU A 61 -5.40 -14.80 -7.83
C GLU A 61 -4.78 -13.87 -6.81
N VAL A 62 -3.61 -13.33 -7.14
CA VAL A 62 -2.90 -12.36 -6.31
C VAL A 62 -2.59 -11.13 -7.15
N LYS A 63 -2.95 -9.96 -6.64
CA LYS A 63 -2.64 -8.67 -7.26
C LYS A 63 -1.85 -7.84 -6.28
N GLU A 64 -0.92 -7.06 -6.79
CA GLU A 64 -0.11 -6.16 -5.98
C GLU A 64 -0.17 -4.74 -6.49
N ALA A 65 -0.07 -3.79 -5.56
CA ALA A 65 -0.06 -2.37 -5.87
C ALA A 65 0.87 -1.66 -4.90
N ALA A 66 1.41 -0.52 -5.30
CA ALA A 66 2.22 0.32 -4.41
C ALA A 66 1.28 1.26 -3.67
N LEU A 67 1.17 1.09 -2.36
CA LEU A 67 0.33 1.91 -1.50
C LEU A 67 1.24 2.78 -0.63
N HIS A 68 1.08 4.10 -0.70
CA HIS A 68 2.03 5.01 -0.07
C HIS A 68 1.52 5.75 1.15
N ALA A 69 0.26 6.11 1.15
CA ALA A 69 -0.32 6.85 2.24
C ALA A 69 -1.83 6.68 2.22
N GLY A 70 -2.43 6.73 3.37
CA GLY A 70 -3.88 6.63 3.48
C GLY A 70 -4.31 6.15 4.84
N PHE A 71 -5.56 5.76 4.88
CA PHE A 71 -6.25 5.38 6.10
C PHE A 71 -7.12 4.15 5.80
N THR A 72 -7.13 3.19 6.71
CA THR A 72 -7.92 1.97 6.54
C THR A 72 -8.94 1.84 7.63
N GLU A 73 -10.18 1.53 7.24
CA GLU A 73 -11.25 1.17 8.15
C GLU A 73 -11.57 -0.31 7.96
N VAL A 74 -11.49 -1.08 9.02
CA VAL A 74 -11.77 -2.51 9.01
C VAL A 74 -13.05 -2.79 9.76
N LEU A 75 -13.96 -3.50 9.10
CA LEU A 75 -15.19 -4.03 9.68
C LEU A 75 -15.19 -5.54 9.43
N PRO A 76 -16.01 -6.33 10.13
CA PRO A 76 -15.96 -7.80 9.98
C PRO A 76 -16.11 -8.32 8.54
N ASP A 77 -16.94 -7.66 7.74
CA ASP A 77 -17.24 -8.11 6.37
C ASP A 77 -16.80 -7.12 5.29
N LYS A 78 -16.13 -6.04 5.68
CA LYS A 78 -15.73 -5.01 4.73
C LYS A 78 -14.47 -4.27 5.19
N VAL A 79 -13.55 -4.05 4.25
CA VAL A 79 -12.37 -3.23 4.47
C VAL A 79 -12.38 -2.10 3.46
N THR A 80 -12.27 -0.87 3.93
CA THR A 80 -12.20 0.31 3.07
C THR A 80 -10.85 1.00 3.27
N ILE A 81 -10.12 1.19 2.18
CA ILE A 81 -8.85 1.92 2.19
C ILE A 81 -9.07 3.24 1.45
N LEU A 82 -8.88 4.35 2.19
CA LEU A 82 -8.89 5.70 1.62
C LEU A 82 -7.43 6.03 1.31
N ALA A 83 -7.01 5.77 0.07
CA ALA A 83 -5.63 5.92 -0.34
C ALA A 83 -5.39 7.32 -0.93
N GLU A 84 -4.36 8.01 -0.43
CA GLU A 84 -3.93 9.26 -1.04
C GLU A 84 -3.17 8.97 -2.33
N ILE A 85 -2.29 7.97 -2.28
CA ILE A 85 -1.47 7.55 -3.43
C ILE A 85 -1.44 6.04 -3.47
N ILE A 86 -1.94 5.47 -4.55
CA ILE A 86 -1.85 4.04 -4.83
C ILE A 86 -1.71 3.83 -6.33
N GLU A 87 -0.88 2.87 -6.73
CA GLU A 87 -0.55 2.66 -8.13
C GLU A 87 -0.46 1.17 -8.45
N TRP A 88 -1.08 0.76 -9.57
CA TRP A 88 -0.85 -0.56 -10.13
C TRP A 88 0.57 -0.63 -10.73
N PRO A 89 1.18 -1.83 -10.84
CA PRO A 89 2.52 -1.94 -11.43
C PRO A 89 2.62 -1.28 -12.81
N SER A 90 1.58 -1.40 -13.63
CA SER A 90 1.56 -0.82 -14.98
C SER A 90 1.54 0.71 -15.00
N GLU A 91 1.19 1.34 -13.89
CA GLU A 91 1.13 2.80 -13.77
C GLU A 91 2.44 3.39 -13.26
N ILE A 92 3.40 2.56 -12.88
CA ILE A 92 4.65 3.01 -12.25
C ILE A 92 5.75 3.16 -13.30
N ASP A 93 6.39 4.33 -13.30
CA ASP A 93 7.61 4.60 -14.07
C ASP A 93 8.81 4.20 -13.22
N VAL A 94 9.37 3.02 -13.48
CA VAL A 94 10.47 2.44 -12.70
C VAL A 94 11.72 3.32 -12.76
N SER A 95 12.05 3.84 -13.94
CA SER A 95 13.23 4.69 -14.10
C SER A 95 13.16 5.93 -13.22
N ARG A 96 11.98 6.56 -13.18
CA ARG A 96 11.74 7.72 -12.33
C ARG A 96 11.81 7.35 -10.85
N ALA A 97 11.31 6.17 -10.49
CA ALA A 97 11.38 5.68 -9.11
C ALA A 97 12.83 5.41 -8.69
N GLU A 98 13.66 4.85 -9.57
CA GLU A 98 15.06 4.62 -9.30
C GLU A 98 15.83 5.93 -9.10
N ASP A 99 15.55 6.95 -9.92
CA ASP A 99 16.16 8.28 -9.76
C ASP A 99 15.74 8.92 -8.44
N ALA A 100 14.47 8.79 -8.07
CA ALA A 100 13.96 9.32 -6.81
C ALA A 100 14.63 8.62 -5.62
N LYS A 101 14.86 7.31 -5.73
CA LYS A 101 15.56 6.53 -4.70
C LYS A 101 16.98 7.06 -4.50
N LEU A 102 17.72 7.28 -5.57
CA LEU A 102 19.08 7.79 -5.50
C LEU A 102 19.12 9.18 -4.85
N ARG A 103 18.21 10.06 -5.24
CA ARG A 103 18.14 11.41 -4.65
C ARG A 103 17.87 11.36 -3.14
N ALA A 104 16.95 10.49 -2.73
CA ALA A 104 16.62 10.35 -1.30
C ALA A 104 17.79 9.78 -0.52
N GLU A 105 18.47 8.76 -1.07
CA GLU A 105 19.66 8.17 -0.43
C GLU A 105 20.77 9.18 -0.26
N GLU A 106 21.01 10.01 -1.26
CA GLU A 106 22.02 11.08 -1.19
C GLU A 106 21.70 12.10 -0.10
N ARG A 107 20.44 12.53 -0.01
CA ARG A 107 20.01 13.48 1.02
C ARG A 107 20.19 12.91 2.43
N LEU A 108 19.85 11.64 2.62
CA LEU A 108 20.02 10.97 3.90
C LEU A 108 21.49 10.82 4.26
N LYS A 109 22.34 10.57 3.28
CA LYS A 109 23.77 10.37 3.48
C LYS A 109 24.50 11.66 3.81
N GLU A 110 24.14 12.77 3.20
CA GLU A 110 24.81 14.06 3.35
C GLU A 110 24.51 14.75 4.67
N HIS A 111 23.37 14.48 5.27
CA HIS A 111 22.96 15.13 6.54
C HIS A 111 23.05 16.66 6.52
N ASP A 112 22.72 17.24 5.37
CA ASP A 112 22.79 18.69 5.19
C ASP A 112 21.79 19.36 6.16
N PRO A 113 22.22 20.43 6.89
CA PRO A 113 21.33 21.11 7.85
C PRO A 113 20.01 21.61 7.28
N GLY A 114 19.95 21.89 5.98
CA GLY A 114 18.72 22.35 5.33
C GLY A 114 17.78 21.22 4.90
N THR A 115 18.18 19.96 5.11
CA THR A 115 17.41 18.81 4.64
C THR A 115 16.43 18.30 5.70
N ASP A 116 15.17 18.14 5.32
CA ASP A 116 14.17 17.46 6.14
C ASP A 116 14.40 15.96 6.03
N MET A 117 15.03 15.38 7.06
CA MET A 117 15.38 13.95 7.06
C MET A 117 14.16 13.04 7.05
N ASN A 118 13.09 13.41 7.73
CA ASN A 118 11.86 12.61 7.73
C ASN A 118 11.23 12.55 6.34
N ARG A 119 11.26 13.67 5.64
CA ARG A 119 10.74 13.76 4.27
C ARG A 119 11.58 12.93 3.31
N ALA A 120 12.90 12.95 3.50
CA ALA A 120 13.81 12.15 2.67
C ALA A 120 13.61 10.65 2.91
N GLU A 121 13.41 10.23 4.16
CA GLU A 121 13.10 8.84 4.49
C GLU A 121 11.80 8.38 3.86
N LEU A 122 10.77 9.21 3.92
CA LEU A 122 9.46 8.90 3.33
C LEU A 122 9.58 8.78 1.81
N ALA A 123 10.33 9.69 1.18
CA ALA A 123 10.57 9.63 -0.26
C ALA A 123 11.29 8.34 -0.65
N LEU A 124 12.25 7.92 0.16
CA LEU A 124 12.98 6.66 -0.07
C LEU A 124 12.03 5.46 0.02
N LYS A 125 11.21 5.40 1.05
CA LYS A 125 10.25 4.30 1.24
C LYS A 125 9.26 4.18 0.07
N ARG A 126 8.78 5.33 -0.43
CA ARG A 126 7.88 5.36 -1.58
C ARG A 126 8.56 4.85 -2.84
N ALA A 127 9.78 5.29 -3.09
CA ALA A 127 10.55 4.85 -4.26
C ALA A 127 10.83 3.36 -4.21
N VAL A 128 11.22 2.83 -3.07
CA VAL A 128 11.47 1.40 -2.87
C VAL A 128 10.18 0.59 -3.09
N ALA A 129 9.06 1.06 -2.55
CA ALA A 129 7.77 0.38 -2.73
C ALA A 129 7.39 0.30 -4.21
N ARG A 130 7.59 1.37 -4.98
CA ARG A 130 7.33 1.38 -6.41
C ARG A 130 8.21 0.38 -7.16
N ILE A 131 9.51 0.40 -6.88
CA ILE A 131 10.46 -0.49 -7.54
C ILE A 131 10.12 -1.96 -7.25
N GLU A 132 9.88 -2.28 -5.99
CA GLU A 132 9.56 -3.66 -5.59
C GLU A 132 8.23 -4.14 -6.16
N THR A 133 7.23 -3.26 -6.24
CA THR A 133 5.93 -3.60 -6.82
C THR A 133 6.06 -4.05 -8.29
N VAL A 134 6.91 -3.37 -9.05
CA VAL A 134 7.11 -3.71 -10.46
C VAL A 134 7.94 -4.97 -10.64
N ARG A 135 8.84 -5.28 -9.71
CA ARG A 135 9.71 -6.46 -9.79
C ARG A 135 9.02 -7.78 -9.43
N GLN A 136 7.85 -7.72 -8.84
CA GLN A 136 7.11 -8.91 -8.40
C GLN A 136 6.58 -9.76 -9.56
#